data_fd8649aaf5989a4ff82d2632b7b31b6b
#
_entry.id   fd8649aaf5989a4ff82d2632b7b31b6b
#
_cell.length_a   1.000
_cell.length_b   1.000
_cell.length_c   1.000
_cell.angle_alpha   90.00
_cell.angle_beta   90.00
_cell.angle_gamma   90.00
#
_symmetry.space_group_name_H-M   'P 1'
#
loop_
_entity.id
_entity.type
_entity.pdbx_description
1 polymer ?
#
loop_
_entity_poly.entity_id
_entity_poly.type
_entity_poly.pdbx_seq_one_letter_code
_entity_poly.pdbx_strand_id
1 'polypeptide(L)'
;MVTKIHGDAVLEAKKSKLKPPPMFKVMLLNDDFTPMEFVVAVLQTFFSKNQEQATQIMLKVHREGMGVCGVYPHDVAVTKVEQVVAFARQYQHPLQCVMEEN
;
A
#
# COMPACT_ATOMS: atom_id res chain seq x y z
N MET A 1 -10.57 22.67 29.28
CA MET A 1 -10.62 21.34 29.89
C MET A 1 -12.04 20.83 30.02
N VAL A 2 -12.90 21.60 30.71
CA VAL A 2 -14.30 21.19 30.85
C VAL A 2 -14.97 21.06 29.49
N THR A 3 -14.78 22.03 28.64
CA THR A 3 -15.29 22.00 27.27
C THR A 3 -14.79 20.82 26.52
N LYS A 4 -13.54 20.50 26.74
CA LYS A 4 -12.89 19.35 26.07
C LYS A 4 -13.58 18.04 26.46
N ILE A 5 -13.91 17.87 27.73
CA ILE A 5 -14.56 16.66 28.20
C ILE A 5 -15.93 16.49 27.56
N HIS A 6 -16.71 17.55 27.52
CA HIS A 6 -18.03 17.50 26.87
C HIS A 6 -17.90 17.32 25.37
N GLY A 7 -16.94 17.99 24.78
CA GLY A 7 -16.65 17.86 23.37
C GLY A 7 -16.26 16.43 22.99
N ASP A 8 -15.46 15.81 23.83
CA ASP A 8 -15.01 14.44 23.58
C ASP A 8 -16.17 13.46 23.58
N ALA A 9 -17.08 13.60 24.54
CA ALA A 9 -18.25 12.73 24.61
C ALA A 9 -19.13 12.86 23.35
N VAL A 10 -19.36 14.08 22.91
CA VAL A 10 -20.16 14.34 21.70
C VAL A 10 -19.43 13.79 20.46
N LEU A 11 -18.13 14.01 20.39
CA LEU A 11 -17.34 13.54 19.25
C LEU A 11 -17.33 12.02 19.16
N GLU A 12 -17.25 11.33 20.28
CA GLU A 12 -17.30 9.88 20.27
C GLU A 12 -18.65 9.35 19.79
N ALA A 13 -19.74 9.97 20.23
CA ALA A 13 -21.05 9.59 19.75
C ALA A 13 -21.15 9.77 18.24
N LYS A 14 -20.63 10.87 17.71
CA LYS A 14 -20.60 11.09 16.27
C LYS A 14 -19.71 10.09 15.56
N LYS A 15 -18.52 9.81 16.10
CA LYS A 15 -17.62 8.85 15.50
C LYS A 15 -18.24 7.47 15.41
N SER A 16 -18.98 7.04 16.41
CA SER A 16 -19.62 5.74 16.40
C SER A 16 -20.69 5.61 15.31
N LYS A 17 -21.21 6.75 14.85
CA LYS A 17 -22.22 6.78 13.78
C LYS A 17 -21.61 6.95 12.40
N LEU A 18 -20.35 7.36 12.33
CA LEU A 18 -19.66 7.59 11.06
C LEU A 18 -18.97 6.32 10.63
N LYS A 19 -19.08 6.02 9.35
CA LYS A 19 -18.30 4.94 8.77
C LYS A 19 -16.87 5.41 8.59
N PRO A 20 -15.88 4.58 8.89
CA PRO A 20 -14.51 4.94 8.59
C PRO A 20 -14.34 5.08 7.07
N PRO A 21 -13.42 5.93 6.60
CA PRO A 21 -13.14 6.00 5.17
C PRO A 21 -12.68 4.64 4.67
N PRO A 22 -13.03 4.29 3.43
CA PRO A 22 -12.56 3.02 2.89
C PRO A 22 -11.06 3.01 2.76
N MET A 23 -10.48 1.84 3.01
CA MET A 23 -9.05 1.60 2.86
C MET A 23 -8.81 0.83 1.57
N PHE A 24 -7.62 0.96 1.01
CA PHE A 24 -7.27 0.35 -0.27
C PHE A 24 -6.00 -0.47 -0.13
N LYS A 25 -6.04 -1.67 -0.67
CA LYS A 25 -4.85 -2.51 -0.80
C LYS A 25 -4.05 -2.03 -2.01
N VAL A 26 -2.75 -1.87 -1.82
CA VAL A 26 -1.82 -1.63 -2.92
C VAL A 26 -1.08 -2.93 -3.18
N MET A 27 -1.09 -3.37 -4.43
CA MET A 27 -0.60 -4.70 -4.80
C MET A 27 0.36 -4.62 -5.97
N LEU A 28 1.34 -5.52 -5.97
CA LEU A 28 2.22 -5.74 -7.12
C LEU A 28 1.75 -6.98 -7.87
N LEU A 29 1.81 -6.90 -9.19
CA LEU A 29 1.47 -8.01 -10.07
C LEU A 29 2.73 -8.62 -10.67
N ASN A 30 2.73 -9.93 -10.82
CA ASN A 30 3.86 -10.62 -11.42
C ASN A 30 3.93 -10.35 -12.93
N ASP A 31 5.14 -10.30 -13.45
CA ASP A 31 5.43 -10.30 -14.88
C ASP A 31 6.76 -11.04 -15.10
N ASP A 32 7.03 -11.39 -16.35
CA ASP A 32 8.17 -12.23 -16.69
C ASP A 32 9.48 -11.46 -16.88
N PHE A 33 9.45 -10.14 -16.79
CA PHE A 33 10.59 -9.29 -17.16
C PHE A 33 11.21 -8.51 -16.01
N THR A 34 10.43 -8.19 -14.99
CA THR A 34 10.93 -7.41 -13.87
C THR A 34 11.78 -8.30 -12.95
N PRO A 35 13.05 -7.92 -12.69
CA PRO A 35 13.90 -8.73 -11.82
C PRO A 35 13.40 -8.80 -10.39
N MET A 36 13.59 -9.93 -9.73
CA MET A 36 13.15 -10.11 -8.34
C MET A 36 13.80 -9.10 -7.40
N GLU A 37 15.08 -8.80 -7.58
CA GLU A 37 15.76 -7.80 -6.75
C GLU A 37 15.19 -6.41 -6.92
N PHE A 38 14.63 -6.09 -8.09
CA PHE A 38 13.95 -4.82 -8.30
C PHE A 38 12.65 -4.76 -7.49
N VAL A 39 11.90 -5.85 -7.47
CA VAL A 39 10.66 -5.93 -6.68
C VAL A 39 10.97 -5.76 -5.18
N VAL A 40 12.04 -6.40 -4.69
CA VAL A 40 12.48 -6.22 -3.30
C VAL A 40 12.83 -4.76 -3.03
N ALA A 41 13.57 -4.12 -3.95
CA ALA A 41 13.94 -2.71 -3.80
C ALA A 41 12.71 -1.80 -3.73
N VAL A 42 11.70 -2.04 -4.56
CA VAL A 42 10.44 -1.30 -4.56
C VAL A 42 9.75 -1.42 -3.19
N LEU A 43 9.69 -2.63 -2.66
CA LEU A 43 9.04 -2.88 -1.37
C LEU A 43 9.76 -2.18 -0.23
N GLN A 44 11.09 -2.14 -0.27
CA GLN A 44 11.87 -1.43 0.74
C GLN A 44 11.76 0.08 0.60
N THR A 45 11.79 0.57 -0.62
CA THR A 45 11.80 2.02 -0.89
C THR A 45 10.45 2.68 -0.64
N PHE A 46 9.37 2.07 -1.10
CA PHE A 46 8.05 2.71 -1.08
C PHE A 46 7.09 2.17 -0.02
N PHE A 47 7.37 1.00 0.54
CA PHE A 47 6.45 0.36 1.47
C PHE A 47 7.08 0.06 2.83
N SER A 48 8.25 0.61 3.08
CA SER A 48 8.96 0.52 4.37
C SER A 48 9.15 -0.91 4.86
N LYS A 49 9.32 -1.84 3.94
CA LYS A 49 9.57 -3.24 4.32
C LYS A 49 11.06 -3.44 4.57
N ASN A 50 11.37 -4.32 5.54
CA ASN A 50 12.75 -4.74 5.71
C ASN A 50 13.08 -5.81 4.67
N GLN A 51 14.33 -6.27 4.66
CA GLN A 51 14.81 -7.24 3.67
C GLN A 51 13.98 -8.53 3.70
N GLU A 52 13.71 -9.05 4.88
CA GLU A 52 12.97 -10.31 5.02
C GLU A 52 11.52 -10.18 4.56
N GLN A 53 10.84 -9.13 5.02
CA GLN A 53 9.45 -8.86 4.63
C GLN A 53 9.33 -8.65 3.13
N ALA A 54 10.24 -7.85 2.56
CA ALA A 54 10.25 -7.58 1.12
C ALA A 54 10.46 -8.85 0.32
N THR A 55 11.38 -9.70 0.76
CA THR A 55 11.65 -10.97 0.09
C THR A 55 10.43 -11.88 0.11
N GLN A 56 9.73 -11.94 1.25
CA GLN A 56 8.53 -12.77 1.36
C GLN A 56 7.41 -12.30 0.45
N ILE A 57 7.20 -10.98 0.38
CA ILE A 57 6.18 -10.43 -0.51
C ILE A 57 6.57 -10.67 -1.97
N MET A 58 7.83 -10.47 -2.32
CA MET A 58 8.33 -10.72 -3.67
C MET A 58 8.09 -12.17 -4.08
N LEU A 59 8.36 -13.13 -3.19
CA LEU A 59 8.13 -14.54 -3.49
C LEU A 59 6.64 -14.83 -3.67
N LYS A 60 5.79 -14.18 -2.89
CA LYS A 60 4.35 -14.33 -3.04
C LYS A 60 3.88 -13.80 -4.40
N VAL A 61 4.36 -12.64 -4.82
CA VAL A 61 4.08 -12.10 -6.14
C VAL A 61 4.50 -13.09 -7.22
N HIS A 62 5.69 -13.64 -7.10
CA HIS A 62 6.23 -14.57 -8.08
C HIS A 62 5.42 -15.87 -8.15
N ARG A 63 5.04 -16.42 -7.00
CA ARG A 63 4.38 -17.73 -6.93
C ARG A 63 2.88 -17.66 -7.15
N GLU A 64 2.23 -16.59 -6.67
CA GLU A 64 0.78 -16.48 -6.69
C GLU A 64 0.28 -15.47 -7.71
N GLY A 65 1.18 -14.72 -8.35
CA GLY A 65 0.82 -13.73 -9.36
C GLY A 65 0.55 -12.35 -8.81
N MET A 66 0.37 -12.20 -7.49
CA MET A 66 0.00 -10.95 -6.86
C MET A 66 0.42 -10.96 -5.40
N GLY A 67 0.81 -9.81 -4.89
CA GLY A 67 1.12 -9.65 -3.47
C GLY A 67 0.71 -8.29 -2.96
N VAL A 68 0.14 -8.24 -1.76
CA VAL A 68 -0.26 -6.99 -1.12
C VAL A 68 0.96 -6.37 -0.45
N CYS A 69 1.20 -5.10 -0.77
CA CYS A 69 2.32 -4.33 -0.21
C CYS A 69 1.93 -3.55 1.04
N GLY A 70 0.68 -3.14 1.12
CA GLY A 70 0.15 -2.38 2.24
C GLY A 70 -1.28 -1.96 2.00
N VAL A 71 -1.91 -1.40 3.05
CA VAL A 71 -3.29 -0.94 3.02
C VAL A 71 -3.30 0.52 3.48
N TYR A 72 -3.91 1.39 2.71
CA TYR A 72 -3.83 2.84 2.91
C TYR A 72 -5.16 3.51 2.60
N PRO A 73 -5.39 4.74 3.12
CA PRO A 73 -6.46 5.58 2.62
C PRO A 73 -6.29 5.83 1.12
N HIS A 74 -7.40 6.15 0.44
CA HIS A 74 -7.41 6.29 -1.01
C HIS A 74 -6.27 7.14 -1.57
N ASP A 75 -6.09 8.35 -1.07
CA ASP A 75 -5.11 9.27 -1.66
C ASP A 75 -3.67 8.79 -1.45
N VAL A 76 -3.38 8.17 -0.32
CA VAL A 76 -2.07 7.58 -0.07
C VAL A 76 -1.84 6.40 -1.01
N ALA A 77 -2.86 5.56 -1.19
CA ALA A 77 -2.77 4.42 -2.09
C ALA A 77 -2.49 4.87 -3.53
N VAL A 78 -3.20 5.90 -4.01
CA VAL A 78 -2.97 6.46 -5.34
C VAL A 78 -1.52 6.92 -5.49
N THR A 79 -1.01 7.63 -4.50
CA THR A 79 0.37 8.12 -4.53
C THR A 79 1.37 6.97 -4.58
N LYS A 80 1.14 5.93 -3.78
CA LYS A 80 2.02 4.74 -3.79
C LYS A 80 2.04 4.09 -5.17
N VAL A 81 0.87 3.89 -5.77
CA VAL A 81 0.77 3.30 -7.11
C VAL A 81 1.54 4.14 -8.12
N GLU A 82 1.33 5.44 -8.12
CA GLU A 82 2.00 6.35 -9.07
C GLU A 82 3.51 6.34 -8.89
N GLN A 83 3.98 6.36 -7.65
CA GLN A 83 5.42 6.34 -7.36
C GLN A 83 6.07 5.06 -7.86
N VAL A 84 5.44 3.92 -7.61
CA VAL A 84 5.99 2.62 -8.01
C VAL A 84 6.03 2.51 -9.52
N VAL A 85 4.93 2.87 -10.19
CA VAL A 85 4.87 2.79 -11.66
C VAL A 85 5.92 3.70 -12.29
N ALA A 86 6.04 4.94 -11.83
CA ALA A 86 7.04 5.88 -12.35
C ALA A 86 8.47 5.35 -12.15
N PHE A 87 8.75 4.81 -10.96
CA PHE A 87 10.05 4.25 -10.65
C PHE A 87 10.38 3.05 -11.54
N ALA A 88 9.42 2.15 -11.72
CA ALA A 88 9.61 0.98 -12.58
C ALA A 88 9.88 1.39 -14.04
N ARG A 89 9.12 2.35 -14.55
CA ARG A 89 9.32 2.82 -15.94
C ARG A 89 10.64 3.54 -16.11
N GLN A 90 11.11 4.24 -15.08
CA GLN A 90 12.42 4.88 -15.12
C GLN A 90 13.54 3.85 -15.36
N TYR A 91 13.40 2.67 -14.77
CA TYR A 91 14.37 1.58 -14.94
C TYR A 91 13.95 0.60 -16.04
N GLN A 92 12.96 0.96 -16.84
CA GLN A 92 12.52 0.18 -17.99
C GLN A 92 11.99 -1.21 -17.62
N HIS A 93 11.32 -1.32 -16.47
CA HIS A 93 10.66 -2.54 -16.06
C HIS A 93 9.14 -2.41 -16.21
N PRO A 94 8.46 -3.45 -16.70
CA PRO A 94 7.00 -3.41 -16.91
C PRO A 94 6.19 -3.70 -15.65
N LEU A 95 6.80 -3.67 -14.48
CA LEU A 95 6.14 -3.96 -13.22
C LEU A 95 4.84 -3.14 -13.07
N GLN A 96 3.76 -3.83 -12.74
CA GLN A 96 2.46 -3.21 -12.51
C GLN A 96 2.17 -3.14 -11.02
N CYS A 97 1.67 -1.98 -10.60
CA CYS A 97 1.22 -1.74 -9.25
C CYS A 97 -0.21 -1.24 -9.33
N VAL A 98 -1.11 -1.88 -8.63
CA VAL A 98 -2.54 -1.59 -8.69
C VAL A 98 -3.08 -1.44 -7.27
N MET A 99 -4.31 -0.92 -7.18
CA MET A 99 -4.99 -0.79 -5.89
C MET A 99 -6.43 -1.23 -6.03
N GLU A 100 -6.99 -1.74 -4.94
CA GLU A 100 -8.42 -2.05 -4.89
C GLU A 100 -8.93 -1.83 -3.48
N GLU A 101 -10.22 -1.59 -3.35
CA GLU A 101 -10.82 -1.39 -2.03
C GLU A 101 -10.67 -2.65 -1.19
N ASN A 102 -10.27 -2.44 0.05
CA ASN A 102 -9.98 -3.54 0.96
C ASN A 102 -11.27 -4.14 1.53
#